data_62da6e411a685774e2a072232073299b
#
_entry.id   62da6e411a685774e2a072232073299b
#
_cell.length_a   1.000
_cell.length_b   1.000
_cell.length_c   1.000
_cell.angle_alpha   90.00
_cell.angle_beta   90.00
_cell.angle_gamma   90.00
#
_symmetry.space_group_name_H-M   'P 1'
#
loop_
_entity.id
_entity.type
_entity.pdbx_description
1 polymer ?
#
loop_
_entity_poly.entity_id
_entity_poly.type
_entity_poly.pdbx_seq_one_letter_code
_entity_poly.pdbx_strand_id
1 'polypeptide(L)'
;MRIVVWGLPLHSHTHSYIHYAFSKASQHMGFETYWVPDDLEHNQLIDENSLVICCGISDKNLKAVKGAKYILHNSDRDDIRAVAKSITLQVYTHDVLTRNVEKLSDLTFWESSTKTLYQPWATDLVPKEIKEIDPIIQKENFNVNWVGSVTDGEHGNISELQEYAKFCEDNNLKFTVSRLASADNNISLIRKSRHSPALQGKWQVEKGYIPCRIFKNISYGCWSLTNSSTTASLLELEDCPSVEKVFIASENFITNGTVSMIKDKMKLVSDKHTYINRLNTIIKCIQ
;
A
#
# COMPACT_ATOMS: atom_id res chain seq x y z
N MET A 1 25.14 -3.40 -1.88
CA MET A 1 24.16 -3.31 -0.77
C MET A 1 23.22 -4.49 -0.89
N ARG A 2 23.09 -5.25 0.17
CA ARG A 2 22.11 -6.34 0.32
C ARG A 2 20.82 -5.79 0.92
N ILE A 3 19.65 -6.29 0.52
CA ILE A 3 18.36 -5.95 1.12
C ILE A 3 17.79 -7.19 1.80
N VAL A 4 17.46 -7.05 3.09
CA VAL A 4 16.81 -8.09 3.88
C VAL A 4 15.43 -7.59 4.27
N VAL A 5 14.38 -8.18 3.70
CA VAL A 5 13.00 -7.95 4.13
C VAL A 5 12.70 -8.92 5.27
N TRP A 6 12.72 -8.38 6.48
CA TRP A 6 12.43 -9.13 7.71
C TRP A 6 10.96 -9.04 8.01
N GLY A 7 10.21 -10.09 7.67
CA GLY A 7 8.76 -9.97 7.72
C GLY A 7 7.99 -11.27 7.59
N LEU A 8 6.69 -11.14 7.65
CA LEU A 8 5.73 -12.22 7.68
C LEU A 8 5.69 -12.99 6.35
N PRO A 9 5.56 -14.33 6.38
CA PRO A 9 5.32 -15.12 5.17
C PRO A 9 4.08 -14.66 4.41
N LEU A 10 4.09 -14.80 3.08
CA LEU A 10 2.97 -14.40 2.23
C LEU A 10 1.68 -15.09 2.68
N HIS A 11 0.57 -14.37 2.64
CA HIS A 11 -0.77 -14.79 3.08
C HIS A 11 -0.96 -15.01 4.59
N SER A 12 0.04 -14.77 5.43
CA SER A 12 -0.09 -14.93 6.88
C SER A 12 -0.68 -13.70 7.57
N HIS A 13 -0.49 -12.50 7.00
CA HIS A 13 -0.91 -11.23 7.58
C HIS A 13 -1.04 -10.15 6.48
N THR A 14 -1.76 -9.06 6.75
CA THR A 14 -1.89 -7.94 5.79
C THR A 14 -0.55 -7.32 5.42
N HIS A 15 0.39 -7.20 6.36
CA HIS A 15 1.74 -6.69 6.08
C HIS A 15 2.57 -7.65 5.21
N SER A 16 2.22 -8.93 5.12
CA SER A 16 2.96 -9.88 4.28
C SER A 16 2.98 -9.47 2.80
N TYR A 17 1.92 -8.83 2.32
CA TYR A 17 1.87 -8.29 0.95
C TYR A 17 2.77 -7.08 0.75
N ILE A 18 2.99 -6.27 1.80
CA ILE A 18 3.91 -5.15 1.81
C ILE A 18 5.36 -5.67 1.77
N HIS A 19 5.67 -6.68 2.59
CA HIS A 19 6.98 -7.33 2.58
C HIS A 19 7.29 -7.97 1.23
N TYR A 20 6.33 -8.71 0.67
CA TYR A 20 6.45 -9.26 -0.69
C TYR A 20 6.76 -8.19 -1.73
N ALA A 21 6.04 -7.07 -1.68
CA ALA A 21 6.20 -5.99 -2.64
C ALA A 21 7.56 -5.28 -2.50
N PHE A 22 8.08 -5.08 -1.28
CA PHE A 22 9.45 -4.59 -1.07
C PHE A 22 10.49 -5.58 -1.59
N SER A 23 10.33 -6.88 -1.31
CA SER A 23 11.23 -7.92 -1.82
C SER A 23 11.26 -7.94 -3.35
N LYS A 24 10.10 -7.94 -3.99
CA LYS A 24 9.95 -7.93 -5.44
C LYS A 24 10.56 -6.66 -6.08
N ALA A 25 10.30 -5.49 -5.50
CA ALA A 25 10.86 -4.23 -5.98
C ALA A 25 12.39 -4.22 -5.87
N SER A 26 12.96 -4.68 -4.76
CA SER A 26 14.41 -4.72 -4.58
C SER A 26 15.10 -5.70 -5.53
N GLN A 27 14.51 -6.87 -5.81
CA GLN A 27 14.99 -7.81 -6.82
C GLN A 27 14.96 -7.19 -8.22
N HIS A 28 13.85 -6.51 -8.55
CA HIS A 28 13.71 -5.81 -9.84
C HIS A 28 14.76 -4.70 -10.03
N MET A 29 15.17 -4.06 -8.94
CA MET A 29 16.25 -3.04 -8.95
C MET A 29 17.66 -3.65 -8.99
N GLY A 30 17.78 -4.96 -9.02
CA GLY A 30 19.07 -5.68 -9.11
C GLY A 30 19.82 -5.84 -7.78
N PHE A 31 19.15 -5.63 -6.63
CA PHE A 31 19.75 -5.88 -5.34
C PHE A 31 19.76 -7.38 -5.00
N GLU A 32 20.82 -7.84 -4.34
CA GLU A 32 20.80 -9.10 -3.63
C GLU A 32 19.75 -9.02 -2.51
N THR A 33 18.70 -9.82 -2.62
CA THR A 33 17.49 -9.66 -1.78
C THR A 33 17.11 -10.96 -1.12
N TYR A 34 16.87 -10.90 0.19
CA TYR A 34 16.31 -11.98 0.99
C TYR A 34 15.00 -11.51 1.63
N TRP A 35 13.97 -12.34 1.56
CA TRP A 35 12.75 -12.16 2.34
C TRP A 35 12.63 -13.33 3.31
N VAL A 36 12.73 -13.02 4.59
CA VAL A 36 12.90 -14.02 5.66
C VAL A 36 11.87 -13.81 6.76
N PRO A 37 11.37 -14.89 7.37
CA PRO A 37 10.55 -14.79 8.58
C PRO A 37 11.41 -14.40 9.79
N ASP A 38 10.72 -14.04 10.89
CA ASP A 38 11.36 -13.69 12.15
C ASP A 38 11.95 -14.92 12.83
N ASP A 39 13.17 -15.29 12.44
CA ASP A 39 13.92 -16.44 12.95
C ASP A 39 15.36 -16.06 13.27
N LEU A 40 15.91 -16.61 14.37
CA LEU A 40 17.28 -16.37 14.80
C LEU A 40 18.33 -16.77 13.75
N GLU A 41 18.06 -17.84 13.00
CA GLU A 41 18.96 -18.35 11.95
C GLU A 41 19.20 -17.35 10.84
N HIS A 42 18.22 -16.51 10.55
CA HIS A 42 18.29 -15.54 9.46
C HIS A 42 19.17 -14.32 9.79
N ASN A 43 19.54 -14.10 11.04
CA ASN A 43 20.43 -13.00 11.41
C ASN A 43 21.81 -13.07 10.74
N GLN A 44 22.27 -14.25 10.35
CA GLN A 44 23.51 -14.43 9.58
C GLN A 44 23.47 -13.79 8.18
N LEU A 45 22.27 -13.49 7.65
CA LEU A 45 22.10 -12.81 6.37
C LEU A 45 22.35 -11.31 6.45
N ILE A 46 22.39 -10.75 7.67
CA ILE A 46 22.58 -9.31 7.91
C ILE A 46 24.05 -9.04 8.16
N ASP A 47 24.64 -8.19 7.36
CA ASP A 47 26.00 -7.68 7.49
C ASP A 47 26.02 -6.14 7.50
N GLU A 48 27.20 -5.55 7.63
CA GLU A 48 27.41 -4.08 7.67
C GLU A 48 26.93 -3.35 6.40
N ASN A 49 26.79 -4.05 5.27
CA ASN A 49 26.33 -3.50 3.99
C ASN A 49 24.84 -3.74 3.75
N SER A 50 24.12 -4.30 4.72
CA SER A 50 22.74 -4.65 4.61
C SER A 50 21.79 -3.47 4.88
N LEU A 51 20.68 -3.40 4.12
CA LEU A 51 19.49 -2.62 4.41
C LEU A 51 18.40 -3.58 4.84
N VAL A 52 17.96 -3.49 6.10
CA VAL A 52 16.93 -4.34 6.69
C VAL A 52 15.62 -3.58 6.75
N ILE A 53 14.57 -4.11 6.14
CA ILE A 53 13.21 -3.55 6.19
C ILE A 53 12.37 -4.44 7.10
N CYS A 54 11.89 -3.92 8.22
CA CYS A 54 11.14 -4.68 9.20
C CYS A 54 9.86 -3.98 9.67
N CYS A 55 8.94 -4.80 10.17
CA CYS A 55 7.69 -4.37 10.78
C CYS A 55 7.60 -4.98 12.19
N GLY A 56 7.32 -4.17 13.19
CA GLY A 56 7.32 -4.53 14.61
C GLY A 56 6.44 -5.70 15.04
N ILE A 57 5.59 -6.20 14.14
CA ILE A 57 4.79 -7.42 14.39
C ILE A 57 5.66 -8.69 14.26
N SER A 58 6.79 -8.61 13.60
CA SER A 58 7.62 -9.76 13.22
C SER A 58 9.11 -9.44 13.31
N ASP A 59 9.56 -8.87 14.41
CA ASP A 59 10.96 -8.48 14.61
C ASP A 59 11.54 -8.89 15.97
N LYS A 60 10.93 -9.85 16.65
CA LYS A 60 11.35 -10.33 17.99
C LYS A 60 12.76 -10.89 18.01
N ASN A 61 13.12 -11.64 16.97
CA ASN A 61 14.40 -12.32 16.84
C ASN A 61 15.41 -11.52 16.02
N LEU A 62 15.03 -10.36 15.47
CA LEU A 62 15.92 -9.51 14.73
C LEU A 62 17.01 -8.94 15.63
N LYS A 63 18.28 -9.12 15.25
CA LYS A 63 19.43 -8.59 15.99
C LYS A 63 19.92 -7.27 15.37
N ALA A 64 20.39 -6.40 16.22
CA ALA A 64 21.09 -5.18 15.81
C ALA A 64 22.50 -5.52 15.33
N VAL A 65 22.83 -5.20 14.08
CA VAL A 65 24.18 -5.41 13.50
C VAL A 65 24.80 -4.06 13.25
N LYS A 66 25.97 -3.81 13.83
CA LYS A 66 26.72 -2.56 13.64
C LYS A 66 27.10 -2.38 12.17
N GLY A 67 26.82 -1.19 11.63
CA GLY A 67 27.07 -0.87 10.22
C GLY A 67 25.89 -1.14 9.31
N ALA A 68 25.02 -2.09 9.63
CA ALA A 68 23.76 -2.28 8.90
C ALA A 68 22.82 -1.06 9.02
N LYS A 69 21.87 -0.95 8.09
CA LYS A 69 20.86 0.11 8.06
C LYS A 69 19.48 -0.50 8.24
N TYR A 70 18.60 0.14 9.02
CA TYR A 70 17.31 -0.40 9.36
C TYR A 70 16.17 0.55 9.03
N ILE A 71 15.09 0.01 8.46
CA ILE A 71 13.81 0.66 8.25
C ILE A 71 12.82 0.05 9.24
N LEU A 72 12.40 0.86 10.22
CA LEU A 72 11.54 0.42 11.32
C LEU A 72 10.12 0.97 11.09
N HIS A 73 9.16 0.07 10.87
CA HIS A 73 7.74 0.42 10.75
C HIS A 73 6.96 -0.24 11.89
N ASN A 74 6.26 0.56 12.70
CA ASN A 74 5.54 0.10 13.90
C ASN A 74 6.45 -0.76 14.82
N SER A 75 7.71 -0.36 14.96
CA SER A 75 8.73 -1.08 15.69
C SER A 75 9.37 -0.18 16.74
N ASP A 76 9.38 -0.66 17.97
CA ASP A 76 10.02 0.02 19.12
C ASP A 76 11.34 -0.71 19.47
N ARG A 77 12.36 -0.47 18.65
CA ARG A 77 13.65 -1.15 18.69
C ARG A 77 14.79 -0.17 19.01
N ASP A 78 14.81 0.30 20.27
CA ASP A 78 15.86 1.22 20.75
C ASP A 78 17.25 0.57 20.75
N ASP A 79 17.31 -0.75 20.90
CA ASP A 79 18.54 -1.51 20.75
C ASP A 79 19.15 -1.37 19.34
N ILE A 80 18.34 -1.40 18.31
CA ILE A 80 18.79 -1.15 16.93
C ILE A 80 19.21 0.30 16.75
N ARG A 81 18.39 1.26 17.26
CA ARG A 81 18.69 2.69 17.15
C ARG A 81 20.01 3.10 17.83
N ALA A 82 20.40 2.38 18.89
CA ALA A 82 21.60 2.64 19.63
C ALA A 82 22.90 2.23 18.90
N VAL A 83 22.84 1.20 18.05
CA VAL A 83 24.05 0.60 17.45
C VAL A 83 24.12 0.71 15.92
N ALA A 84 23.00 0.98 15.25
CA ALA A 84 22.89 0.98 13.80
C ALA A 84 22.19 2.24 13.28
N LYS A 85 22.48 2.62 12.04
CA LYS A 85 21.73 3.67 11.36
C LYS A 85 20.31 3.20 11.09
N SER A 86 19.33 3.94 11.54
CA SER A 86 17.92 3.57 11.34
C SER A 86 17.06 4.78 11.03
N ILE A 87 16.00 4.53 10.28
CA ILE A 87 14.90 5.48 10.08
C ILE A 87 13.58 4.82 10.47
N THR A 88 12.65 5.63 10.98
CA THR A 88 11.27 5.23 11.20
C THR A 88 10.49 5.44 9.92
N LEU A 89 9.77 4.42 9.45
CA LEU A 89 8.83 4.53 8.34
C LEU A 89 7.42 4.74 8.90
N GLN A 90 6.81 5.86 8.54
CA GLN A 90 5.44 6.21 8.96
C GLN A 90 4.54 6.36 7.73
N VAL A 91 3.29 5.91 7.84
CA VAL A 91 2.32 5.92 6.74
C VAL A 91 1.14 6.88 6.98
N TYR A 92 1.10 7.55 8.14
CA TYR A 92 0.09 8.54 8.48
C TYR A 92 0.66 9.93 8.21
N THR A 93 0.07 10.67 7.26
CA THR A 93 0.69 11.89 6.72
C THR A 93 0.07 13.19 7.23
N HIS A 94 -1.12 13.19 7.82
CA HIS A 94 -1.77 14.43 8.23
C HIS A 94 -1.08 15.13 9.42
N ASP A 95 -0.54 14.37 10.36
CA ASP A 95 0.16 14.95 11.52
C ASP A 95 1.49 15.64 11.13
N VAL A 96 1.94 15.44 9.89
CA VAL A 96 3.20 15.99 9.37
C VAL A 96 3.05 17.43 8.89
N LEU A 97 1.86 17.81 8.41
CA LEU A 97 1.63 19.11 7.78
C LEU A 97 1.81 20.30 8.73
N THR A 98 1.82 20.05 10.03
CA THR A 98 2.06 21.07 11.09
C THR A 98 3.51 21.10 11.59
N ARG A 99 4.39 20.24 11.09
CA ARG A 99 5.77 20.08 11.55
C ARG A 99 6.77 20.67 10.56
N ASN A 100 7.99 20.89 11.03
CA ASN A 100 9.10 21.32 10.17
C ASN A 100 9.69 20.10 9.44
N VAL A 101 9.13 19.77 8.28
CA VAL A 101 9.51 18.61 7.46
C VAL A 101 9.88 19.05 6.05
N GLU A 102 10.80 18.33 5.45
CA GLU A 102 11.13 18.47 4.03
C GLU A 102 10.15 17.67 3.17
N LYS A 103 9.48 18.32 2.22
CA LYS A 103 8.66 17.65 1.22
C LYS A 103 9.55 17.06 0.14
N LEU A 104 9.61 15.73 0.05
CA LEU A 104 10.40 15.01 -0.97
C LEU A 104 9.62 14.77 -2.27
N SER A 105 8.32 14.51 -2.14
CA SER A 105 7.37 14.37 -3.26
C SER A 105 5.94 14.49 -2.73
N ASP A 106 4.94 14.25 -3.56
CA ASP A 106 3.55 14.30 -3.13
C ASP A 106 3.28 13.29 -2.02
N LEU A 107 2.81 13.81 -0.86
CA LEU A 107 2.57 13.06 0.38
C LEU A 107 3.76 12.22 0.88
N THR A 108 4.98 12.65 0.54
CA THR A 108 6.21 12.04 1.04
C THR A 108 7.07 13.11 1.70
N PHE A 109 7.37 12.92 2.99
CA PHE A 109 8.05 13.93 3.80
C PHE A 109 9.16 13.29 4.64
N TRP A 110 10.23 14.06 4.85
CA TRP A 110 11.35 13.69 5.68
C TRP A 110 11.46 14.61 6.90
N GLU A 111 11.47 14.04 8.09
CA GLU A 111 11.71 14.72 9.35
C GLU A 111 13.11 14.34 9.88
N SER A 112 14.08 15.20 9.68
CA SER A 112 15.48 14.93 10.02
C SER A 112 15.73 14.83 11.52
N SER A 113 14.99 15.59 12.34
CA SER A 113 15.11 15.61 13.80
C SER A 113 14.79 14.27 14.45
N THR A 114 13.78 13.58 13.94
CA THR A 114 13.31 12.27 14.43
C THR A 114 13.76 11.11 13.53
N LYS A 115 14.44 11.41 12.42
CA LYS A 115 14.79 10.44 11.37
C LYS A 115 13.56 9.64 10.90
N THR A 116 12.47 10.34 10.66
CA THR A 116 11.20 9.73 10.25
C THR A 116 10.90 10.05 8.78
N LEU A 117 10.67 9.01 7.99
CA LEU A 117 10.18 9.11 6.63
C LEU A 117 8.69 8.81 6.62
N TYR A 118 7.90 9.78 6.18
CA TYR A 118 6.46 9.64 5.96
C TYR A 118 6.22 9.38 4.48
N GLN A 119 5.65 8.22 4.15
CA GLN A 119 5.27 7.92 2.77
C GLN A 119 4.11 6.92 2.71
N PRO A 120 3.18 7.05 1.76
CA PRO A 120 2.09 6.09 1.60
C PRO A 120 2.61 4.74 1.10
N TRP A 121 1.79 3.70 1.26
CA TRP A 121 2.02 2.43 0.58
C TRP A 121 2.01 2.59 -0.95
N ALA A 122 2.12 1.49 -1.69
CA ALA A 122 2.20 1.49 -3.14
C ALA A 122 1.56 0.22 -3.72
N THR A 123 1.57 0.07 -5.05
CA THR A 123 1.22 -1.18 -5.70
C THR A 123 2.35 -2.21 -5.61
N ASP A 124 1.98 -3.48 -5.53
CA ASP A 124 2.88 -4.63 -5.55
C ASP A 124 3.39 -4.99 -6.96
N LEU A 125 2.85 -4.35 -8.01
CA LEU A 125 3.33 -4.53 -9.36
C LEU A 125 4.52 -3.61 -9.66
N VAL A 126 5.45 -4.12 -10.47
CA VAL A 126 6.51 -3.30 -11.07
C VAL A 126 6.05 -2.71 -12.40
N PRO A 127 6.65 -1.61 -12.89
CA PRO A 127 6.18 -0.91 -14.09
C PRO A 127 6.02 -1.80 -15.33
N LYS A 128 6.88 -2.82 -15.49
CA LYS A 128 6.78 -3.78 -16.60
C LYS A 128 5.49 -4.56 -16.54
N GLU A 129 5.13 -5.08 -15.36
CA GLU A 129 3.90 -5.86 -15.17
C GLU A 129 2.65 -5.02 -15.39
N ILE A 130 2.66 -3.75 -14.93
CA ILE A 130 1.54 -2.83 -15.14
C ILE A 130 1.29 -2.62 -16.64
N LYS A 131 2.34 -2.51 -17.45
CA LYS A 131 2.22 -2.35 -18.92
C LYS A 131 1.64 -3.56 -19.62
N GLU A 132 1.78 -4.75 -19.05
CA GLU A 132 1.26 -6.01 -19.60
C GLU A 132 -0.22 -6.24 -19.26
N ILE A 133 -0.81 -5.39 -18.40
CA ILE A 133 -2.21 -5.50 -17.99
C ILE A 133 -3.09 -4.63 -18.90
N ASP A 134 -4.03 -5.25 -19.59
CA ASP A 134 -5.08 -4.53 -20.31
C ASP A 134 -6.14 -4.04 -19.32
N PRO A 135 -6.48 -2.74 -19.32
CA PRO A 135 -7.55 -2.23 -18.47
C PRO A 135 -8.94 -2.74 -18.92
N ILE A 136 -9.83 -2.86 -17.96
CA ILE A 136 -11.16 -3.43 -18.18
C ILE A 136 -12.26 -2.62 -17.47
N ILE A 137 -13.42 -2.55 -18.12
CA ILE A 137 -14.67 -2.01 -17.56
C ILE A 137 -15.70 -3.13 -17.57
N GLN A 138 -16.17 -3.55 -16.40
CA GLN A 138 -17.06 -4.69 -16.20
C GLN A 138 -18.54 -4.26 -16.23
N LYS A 139 -19.03 -3.78 -17.40
CA LYS A 139 -20.40 -3.23 -17.54
C LYS A 139 -21.48 -4.23 -17.21
N GLU A 140 -21.32 -5.47 -17.66
CA GLU A 140 -22.33 -6.54 -17.53
C GLU A 140 -22.16 -7.36 -16.25
N ASN A 141 -21.22 -6.99 -15.36
CA ASN A 141 -21.03 -7.72 -14.12
C ASN A 141 -21.85 -7.11 -12.98
N PHE A 142 -22.50 -7.96 -12.20
CA PHE A 142 -23.31 -7.58 -11.04
C PHE A 142 -22.60 -7.90 -9.71
N ASN A 143 -21.35 -8.36 -9.74
CA ASN A 143 -20.59 -8.64 -8.53
C ASN A 143 -19.62 -7.50 -8.24
N VAL A 144 -19.59 -7.08 -6.99
CA VAL A 144 -18.61 -6.13 -6.43
C VAL A 144 -17.75 -6.87 -5.42
N ASN A 145 -16.47 -7.01 -5.69
CA ASN A 145 -15.54 -7.76 -4.85
C ASN A 145 -14.66 -6.82 -4.04
N TRP A 146 -14.77 -6.88 -2.72
CA TRP A 146 -13.79 -6.31 -1.83
C TRP A 146 -12.71 -7.34 -1.54
N VAL A 147 -11.47 -7.02 -1.84
CA VAL A 147 -10.32 -7.89 -1.53
C VAL A 147 -9.42 -7.22 -0.50
N GLY A 148 -9.34 -7.83 0.69
CA GLY A 148 -8.50 -7.32 1.78
C GLY A 148 -9.17 -7.31 3.14
N SER A 149 -8.52 -6.66 4.09
CA SER A 149 -8.98 -6.63 5.48
C SER A 149 -10.28 -5.87 5.64
N VAL A 150 -11.12 -6.40 6.52
CA VAL A 150 -12.27 -5.75 7.14
C VAL A 150 -11.95 -5.76 8.63
N THR A 151 -11.88 -4.59 9.23
CA THR A 151 -11.50 -4.44 10.62
C THR A 151 -12.58 -3.60 11.32
N ASP A 152 -12.94 -4.02 12.52
CA ASP A 152 -13.84 -3.30 13.40
C ASP A 152 -13.07 -2.34 14.31
N GLY A 153 -13.80 -1.50 15.05
CA GLY A 153 -13.26 -0.54 16.00
C GLY A 153 -12.80 0.78 15.37
N GLU A 154 -12.18 1.61 16.18
CA GLU A 154 -11.79 2.99 15.83
C GLU A 154 -10.92 3.07 14.55
N HIS A 155 -10.01 2.13 14.37
CA HIS A 155 -9.07 2.10 13.24
C HIS A 155 -9.58 1.27 12.06
N GLY A 156 -10.81 0.77 12.14
CA GLY A 156 -11.42 -0.11 11.18
C GLY A 156 -12.09 0.60 10.00
N ASN A 157 -12.67 -0.20 9.13
CA ASN A 157 -13.40 0.25 7.93
C ASN A 157 -14.71 -0.51 7.72
N ILE A 158 -15.17 -1.24 8.75
CA ILE A 158 -16.35 -2.11 8.64
C ILE A 158 -17.63 -1.32 8.36
N SER A 159 -17.78 -0.14 8.98
CA SER A 159 -18.95 0.73 8.79
C SER A 159 -19.08 1.20 7.35
N GLU A 160 -18.00 1.67 6.76
CA GLU A 160 -17.97 2.13 5.36
C GLU A 160 -18.24 0.98 4.38
N LEU A 161 -17.76 -0.22 4.71
CA LEU A 161 -18.02 -1.41 3.88
C LEU A 161 -19.47 -1.90 3.99
N GLN A 162 -20.06 -1.83 5.18
CA GLN A 162 -21.48 -2.17 5.37
C GLN A 162 -22.38 -1.17 4.65
N GLU A 163 -22.08 0.11 4.73
CA GLU A 163 -22.79 1.16 4.00
C GLU A 163 -22.69 0.93 2.47
N TYR A 164 -21.49 0.64 1.96
CA TYR A 164 -21.30 0.35 0.54
C TYR A 164 -22.02 -0.93 0.09
N ALA A 165 -22.00 -1.98 0.92
CA ALA A 165 -22.72 -3.22 0.65
C ALA A 165 -24.23 -2.98 0.54
N LYS A 166 -24.79 -2.10 1.38
CA LYS A 166 -26.20 -1.70 1.30
C LYS A 166 -26.51 -0.98 -0.01
N PHE A 167 -25.67 -0.03 -0.46
CA PHE A 167 -25.85 0.59 -1.78
C PHE A 167 -25.80 -0.44 -2.90
N CYS A 168 -24.92 -1.44 -2.81
CA CYS A 168 -24.90 -2.53 -3.77
C CYS A 168 -26.21 -3.31 -3.78
N GLU A 169 -26.73 -3.70 -2.61
CA GLU A 169 -27.98 -4.45 -2.48
C GLU A 169 -29.18 -3.65 -3.04
N ASP A 170 -29.30 -2.38 -2.67
CA ASP A 170 -30.36 -1.48 -3.13
C ASP A 170 -30.35 -1.29 -4.67
N ASN A 171 -29.23 -1.57 -5.32
CA ASN A 171 -29.04 -1.50 -6.77
C ASN A 171 -28.89 -2.88 -7.45
N ASN A 172 -29.33 -3.97 -6.80
CA ASN A 172 -29.27 -5.34 -7.31
C ASN A 172 -27.85 -5.82 -7.64
N LEU A 173 -26.83 -5.32 -6.94
CA LEU A 173 -25.45 -5.77 -7.04
C LEU A 173 -25.11 -6.70 -5.87
N LYS A 174 -24.29 -7.72 -6.12
CA LYS A 174 -23.82 -8.64 -5.08
C LYS A 174 -22.47 -8.18 -4.54
N PHE A 175 -22.43 -7.75 -3.27
CA PHE A 175 -21.19 -7.42 -2.59
C PHE A 175 -20.55 -8.65 -1.94
N THR A 176 -19.24 -8.86 -2.18
CA THR A 176 -18.51 -10.03 -1.64
C THR A 176 -17.17 -9.58 -1.06
N VAL A 177 -16.83 -10.10 0.11
CA VAL A 177 -15.56 -9.86 0.79
C VAL A 177 -14.66 -11.09 0.67
N SER A 178 -13.42 -10.90 0.19
CA SER A 178 -12.40 -11.93 0.11
C SER A 178 -11.16 -11.51 0.91
N ARG A 179 -10.62 -12.43 1.70
CA ARG A 179 -9.41 -12.21 2.52
C ARG A 179 -8.34 -13.22 2.15
N LEU A 180 -7.07 -12.84 2.31
CA LEU A 180 -5.90 -13.72 2.17
C LEU A 180 -5.89 -14.51 0.84
N ALA A 181 -6.41 -13.90 -0.22
CA ALA A 181 -6.36 -14.49 -1.55
C ALA A 181 -4.91 -14.56 -2.04
N SER A 182 -4.56 -15.58 -2.83
CA SER A 182 -3.27 -15.63 -3.52
C SER A 182 -3.08 -14.39 -4.40
N ALA A 183 -1.84 -14.06 -4.80
CA ALA A 183 -1.57 -12.88 -5.64
C ALA A 183 -2.40 -12.92 -6.94
N ASP A 184 -2.42 -14.07 -7.63
CA ASP A 184 -3.18 -14.23 -8.88
C ASP A 184 -4.69 -14.17 -8.66
N ASN A 185 -5.20 -14.78 -7.58
CA ASN A 185 -6.60 -14.69 -7.20
C ASN A 185 -6.99 -13.25 -6.83
N ASN A 186 -6.10 -12.51 -6.16
CA ASN A 186 -6.29 -11.12 -5.81
C ASN A 186 -6.54 -10.26 -7.06
N ILE A 187 -5.64 -10.36 -8.05
CA ILE A 187 -5.77 -9.68 -9.34
C ILE A 187 -7.07 -10.12 -10.03
N SER A 188 -7.30 -11.42 -10.13
CA SER A 188 -8.50 -11.97 -10.80
C SER A 188 -9.80 -11.49 -10.16
N LEU A 189 -9.92 -11.51 -8.84
CA LEU A 189 -11.13 -11.07 -8.12
C LEU A 189 -11.39 -9.57 -8.32
N ILE A 190 -10.35 -8.75 -8.24
CA ILE A 190 -10.47 -7.30 -8.46
C ILE A 190 -10.87 -7.02 -9.91
N ARG A 191 -10.23 -7.66 -10.89
CA ARG A 191 -10.53 -7.48 -12.32
C ARG A 191 -11.91 -7.99 -12.73
N LYS A 192 -12.48 -8.96 -12.01
CA LYS A 192 -13.86 -9.46 -12.20
C LYS A 192 -14.89 -8.63 -11.45
N SER A 193 -14.50 -7.60 -10.73
CA SER A 193 -15.44 -6.76 -9.99
C SER A 193 -16.03 -5.67 -10.88
N ARG A 194 -17.32 -5.40 -10.74
CA ARG A 194 -17.97 -4.25 -11.39
C ARG A 194 -17.35 -2.95 -10.90
N HIS A 195 -17.23 -2.79 -9.59
CA HIS A 195 -16.54 -1.70 -8.93
C HIS A 195 -15.30 -2.19 -8.21
N SER A 196 -14.31 -1.32 -8.05
CA SER A 196 -13.11 -1.60 -7.28
C SER A 196 -12.90 -0.48 -6.23
N PRO A 197 -13.81 -0.35 -5.24
CA PRO A 197 -13.74 0.71 -4.25
C PRO A 197 -12.52 0.55 -3.34
N ALA A 198 -11.93 1.67 -2.91
CA ALA A 198 -10.86 1.72 -1.93
C ALA A 198 -11.30 2.55 -0.71
N LEU A 199 -12.30 2.05 0.00
CA LEU A 199 -12.89 2.71 1.16
C LEU A 199 -11.94 2.67 2.35
N GLN A 200 -11.91 3.78 3.07
CA GLN A 200 -11.12 4.00 4.26
C GLN A 200 -12.05 4.33 5.42
N GLY A 201 -11.77 3.80 6.61
CA GLY A 201 -12.47 4.18 7.81
C GLY A 201 -12.18 5.64 8.19
N LYS A 202 -13.09 6.24 8.96
CA LYS A 202 -13.01 7.66 9.35
C LYS A 202 -11.64 8.04 9.94
N TRP A 203 -11.13 7.26 10.89
CA TRP A 203 -9.81 7.49 11.48
C TRP A 203 -8.68 7.44 10.45
N GLN A 204 -8.74 6.50 9.51
CA GLN A 204 -7.73 6.38 8.45
C GLN A 204 -7.71 7.62 7.54
N VAL A 205 -8.90 8.15 7.21
CA VAL A 205 -9.03 9.40 6.43
C VAL A 205 -8.47 10.58 7.23
N GLU A 206 -8.84 10.73 8.49
CA GLU A 206 -8.38 11.80 9.38
C GLU A 206 -6.86 11.80 9.58
N LYS A 207 -6.23 10.63 9.60
CA LYS A 207 -4.77 10.48 9.76
C LYS A 207 -4.00 10.53 8.44
N GLY A 208 -4.66 10.68 7.30
CA GLY A 208 -4.02 10.71 5.98
C GLY A 208 -3.36 9.39 5.61
N TYR A 209 -3.92 8.27 6.10
CA TYR A 209 -3.49 6.93 5.69
C TYR A 209 -3.94 6.62 4.26
N ILE A 210 -3.05 6.16 3.42
CA ILE A 210 -3.37 5.72 2.07
C ILE A 210 -3.06 4.23 1.93
N PRO A 211 -4.10 3.37 1.88
CA PRO A 211 -3.91 1.93 1.76
C PRO A 211 -3.36 1.54 0.39
N CYS A 212 -2.60 0.45 0.33
CA CYS A 212 -2.08 -0.08 -0.95
C CYS A 212 -3.21 -0.45 -1.94
N ARG A 213 -4.44 -0.68 -1.46
CA ARG A 213 -5.58 -1.12 -2.28
C ARG A 213 -5.87 -0.19 -3.44
N ILE A 214 -5.88 1.12 -3.24
CA ILE A 214 -6.20 2.07 -4.34
C ILE A 214 -5.17 1.95 -5.47
N PHE A 215 -3.87 1.87 -5.13
CA PHE A 215 -2.81 1.71 -6.11
C PHE A 215 -2.88 0.35 -6.81
N LYS A 216 -3.21 -0.71 -6.07
CA LYS A 216 -3.37 -2.08 -6.61
C LYS A 216 -4.54 -2.15 -7.58
N ASN A 217 -5.72 -1.67 -7.19
CA ASN A 217 -6.91 -1.69 -8.04
C ASN A 217 -6.64 -0.99 -9.39
N ILE A 218 -6.03 0.20 -9.34
CA ILE A 218 -5.68 0.96 -10.54
C ILE A 218 -4.63 0.21 -11.37
N SER A 219 -3.55 -0.25 -10.75
CA SER A 219 -2.48 -0.96 -11.47
C SER A 219 -2.92 -2.30 -12.05
N TYR A 220 -3.96 -2.91 -11.51
CA TYR A 220 -4.59 -4.12 -12.06
C TYR A 220 -5.57 -3.84 -13.21
N GLY A 221 -5.61 -2.60 -13.68
CA GLY A 221 -6.42 -2.18 -14.84
C GLY A 221 -7.88 -1.93 -14.53
N CYS A 222 -8.23 -1.59 -13.28
CA CYS A 222 -9.58 -1.27 -12.87
C CYS A 222 -9.72 0.21 -12.52
N TRP A 223 -10.91 0.78 -12.72
CA TRP A 223 -11.24 2.08 -12.17
C TRP A 223 -11.50 1.94 -10.67
N SER A 224 -10.82 2.76 -9.87
CA SER A 224 -10.96 2.72 -8.42
C SER A 224 -11.17 4.12 -7.86
N LEU A 225 -12.11 4.25 -6.94
CA LEU A 225 -12.44 5.48 -6.23
C LEU A 225 -12.36 5.27 -4.72
N THR A 226 -12.28 6.37 -3.98
CA THR A 226 -12.06 6.38 -2.54
C THR A 226 -12.87 7.49 -1.87
N ASN A 227 -13.22 7.30 -0.60
CA ASN A 227 -13.85 8.31 0.24
C ASN A 227 -12.84 9.25 0.94
N SER A 228 -11.60 9.26 0.50
CA SER A 228 -10.54 10.14 1.02
C SER A 228 -10.16 11.21 -0.01
N SER A 229 -10.48 12.47 0.26
CA SER A 229 -10.10 13.60 -0.62
C SER A 229 -8.59 13.73 -0.81
N THR A 230 -7.79 13.41 0.23
CA THR A 230 -6.33 13.39 0.14
C THR A 230 -5.83 12.35 -0.87
N THR A 231 -6.41 11.14 -0.82
CA THR A 231 -6.06 10.06 -1.75
C THR A 231 -6.56 10.37 -3.17
N ALA A 232 -7.76 10.93 -3.30
CA ALA A 232 -8.33 11.36 -4.58
C ALA A 232 -7.44 12.42 -5.24
N SER A 233 -7.03 13.45 -4.49
CA SER A 233 -6.11 14.49 -4.98
C SER A 233 -4.75 13.94 -5.42
N LEU A 234 -4.15 13.01 -4.64
CA LEU A 234 -2.87 12.37 -5.00
C LEU A 234 -2.91 11.65 -6.34
N LEU A 235 -4.05 11.04 -6.66
CA LEU A 235 -4.25 10.22 -7.86
C LEU A 235 -5.03 10.95 -8.95
N GLU A 236 -5.30 12.25 -8.75
CA GLU A 236 -6.10 13.06 -9.68
C GLU A 236 -7.43 12.38 -10.03
N LEU A 237 -8.09 11.83 -9.02
CA LEU A 237 -9.41 11.19 -9.12
C LEU A 237 -10.52 12.18 -8.75
N GLU A 238 -11.76 11.83 -9.07
CA GLU A 238 -12.92 12.55 -8.59
C GLU A 238 -12.98 12.54 -7.05
N ASP A 239 -13.26 13.69 -6.45
CA ASP A 239 -13.39 13.81 -4.99
C ASP A 239 -14.75 13.30 -4.53
N CYS A 240 -14.72 12.18 -3.84
CA CYS A 240 -15.89 11.47 -3.32
C CYS A 240 -15.81 11.37 -1.78
N PRO A 241 -16.10 12.42 -1.01
CA PRO A 241 -15.88 12.45 0.44
C PRO A 241 -16.87 11.61 1.27
N SER A 242 -17.74 10.83 0.64
CA SER A 242 -18.63 9.87 1.30
C SER A 242 -18.72 8.56 0.55
N VAL A 243 -19.14 7.52 1.23
CA VAL A 243 -19.36 6.18 0.66
C VAL A 243 -20.40 6.23 -0.46
N GLU A 244 -21.50 6.96 -0.27
CA GLU A 244 -22.53 7.18 -1.27
C GLU A 244 -21.95 7.80 -2.56
N LYS A 245 -21.16 8.86 -2.43
CA LYS A 245 -20.53 9.51 -3.60
C LYS A 245 -19.58 8.54 -4.33
N VAL A 246 -18.82 7.73 -3.60
CA VAL A 246 -17.97 6.68 -4.21
C VAL A 246 -18.81 5.72 -5.02
N PHE A 247 -19.97 5.28 -4.50
CA PHE A 247 -20.86 4.37 -5.20
C PHE A 247 -21.44 5.01 -6.47
N ILE A 248 -22.02 6.21 -6.36
CA ILE A 248 -22.61 6.94 -7.50
C ILE A 248 -21.57 7.21 -8.59
N ALA A 249 -20.39 7.71 -8.21
CA ALA A 249 -19.31 8.00 -9.16
C ALA A 249 -18.78 6.71 -9.82
N SER A 250 -18.75 5.57 -9.09
CA SER A 250 -18.39 4.28 -9.67
C SER A 250 -19.39 3.84 -10.73
N GLU A 251 -20.71 3.93 -10.49
CA GLU A 251 -21.75 3.61 -11.48
C GLU A 251 -21.69 4.56 -12.68
N ASN A 252 -21.48 5.85 -12.44
CA ASN A 252 -21.27 6.82 -13.52
C ASN A 252 -20.08 6.46 -14.40
N PHE A 253 -18.97 6.02 -13.80
CA PHE A 253 -17.80 5.57 -14.56
C PHE A 253 -18.11 4.29 -15.36
N ILE A 254 -18.81 3.32 -14.80
CA ILE A 254 -19.22 2.10 -15.52
C ILE A 254 -20.03 2.45 -16.78
N THR A 255 -20.88 3.45 -16.69
CA THR A 255 -21.74 3.89 -17.82
C THR A 255 -20.96 4.68 -18.85
N ASN A 256 -20.20 5.69 -18.43
CA ASN A 256 -19.65 6.75 -19.26
C ASN A 256 -18.11 6.73 -19.39
N GLY A 257 -17.43 5.95 -18.52
CA GLY A 257 -15.98 5.88 -18.49
C GLY A 257 -15.36 5.19 -19.70
N THR A 258 -14.09 5.43 -19.92
CA THR A 258 -13.32 4.87 -21.02
C THR A 258 -12.08 4.13 -20.52
N VAL A 259 -11.64 3.16 -21.33
CA VAL A 259 -10.37 2.42 -21.09
C VAL A 259 -9.16 3.38 -21.06
N SER A 260 -9.21 4.48 -21.83
CA SER A 260 -8.13 5.50 -21.82
C SER A 260 -7.98 6.13 -20.44
N MET A 261 -9.09 6.49 -19.77
CA MET A 261 -9.05 7.06 -18.42
C MET A 261 -8.37 6.12 -17.42
N ILE A 262 -8.62 4.81 -17.54
CA ILE A 262 -7.93 3.82 -16.69
C ILE A 262 -6.43 3.80 -17.02
N LYS A 263 -6.06 3.77 -18.30
CA LYS A 263 -4.65 3.77 -18.74
C LYS A 263 -3.87 4.97 -18.20
N ASP A 264 -4.47 6.14 -18.19
CA ASP A 264 -3.85 7.35 -17.65
C ASP A 264 -3.54 7.20 -16.15
N LYS A 265 -4.48 6.64 -15.38
CA LYS A 265 -4.27 6.38 -13.95
C LYS A 265 -3.29 5.23 -13.70
N MET A 266 -3.30 4.18 -14.52
CA MET A 266 -2.29 3.11 -14.49
C MET A 266 -0.89 3.67 -14.73
N LYS A 267 -0.75 4.59 -15.70
CA LYS A 267 0.52 5.28 -15.97
C LYS A 267 0.98 6.09 -14.78
N LEU A 268 0.10 6.89 -14.16
CA LEU A 268 0.42 7.67 -12.96
C LEU A 268 0.92 6.76 -11.82
N VAL A 269 0.22 5.65 -11.57
CA VAL A 269 0.62 4.67 -10.54
C VAL A 269 1.95 4.01 -10.90
N SER A 270 2.15 3.61 -12.14
CA SER A 270 3.40 3.02 -12.63
C SER A 270 4.60 3.95 -12.43
N ASP A 271 4.42 5.24 -12.73
CA ASP A 271 5.50 6.22 -12.69
C ASP A 271 5.85 6.65 -11.25
N LYS A 272 4.85 6.78 -10.36
CA LYS A 272 5.01 7.44 -9.05
C LYS A 272 4.70 6.58 -7.82
N HIS A 273 3.96 5.48 -7.97
CA HIS A 273 3.38 4.77 -6.83
C HIS A 273 3.63 3.26 -6.84
N THR A 274 4.86 2.87 -7.17
CA THR A 274 5.38 1.50 -7.02
C THR A 274 6.29 1.40 -5.79
N TYR A 275 6.54 0.19 -5.30
CA TYR A 275 7.53 -0.01 -4.24
C TYR A 275 8.96 0.29 -4.69
N ILE A 276 9.24 0.37 -5.99
CA ILE A 276 10.51 0.89 -6.52
C ILE A 276 10.67 2.36 -6.13
N ASN A 277 9.62 3.19 -6.31
CA ASN A 277 9.65 4.60 -5.90
C ASN A 277 9.84 4.73 -4.39
N ARG A 278 9.14 3.91 -3.59
CA ARG A 278 9.27 3.91 -2.12
C ARG A 278 10.67 3.54 -1.67
N LEU A 279 11.24 2.48 -2.26
CA LEU A 279 12.58 2.01 -1.92
C LEU A 279 13.67 3.02 -2.33
N ASN A 280 13.53 3.67 -3.49
CA ASN A 280 14.44 4.73 -3.91
C ASN A 280 14.44 5.90 -2.90
N THR A 281 13.28 6.29 -2.38
CA THR A 281 13.19 7.34 -1.35
C THR A 281 13.84 6.89 -0.05
N ILE A 282 13.55 5.68 0.40
CA ILE A 282 14.16 5.07 1.60
C ILE A 282 15.70 5.09 1.49
N ILE A 283 16.24 4.62 0.37
CA ILE A 283 17.69 4.57 0.13
C ILE A 283 18.31 5.97 0.20
N LYS A 284 17.67 6.99 -0.38
CA LYS A 284 18.13 8.38 -0.30
C LYS A 284 18.15 8.91 1.13
N CYS A 285 17.11 8.64 1.92
CA CYS A 285 17.03 9.14 3.29
C CYS A 285 18.00 8.44 4.25
N ILE A 286 18.40 7.19 3.96
CA ILE A 286 19.27 6.41 4.85
C ILE A 286 20.75 6.42 4.42
N GLN A 287 21.10 7.04 3.32
CA GLN A 287 22.49 7.28 2.95
C GLN A 287 23.13 8.33 3.86
#